data_0735c504df9588be7f2c8b844cf8d18f
#
_entry.id   0735c504df9588be7f2c8b844cf8d18f
#
_cell.length_a   1.000
_cell.length_b   1.000
_cell.length_c   1.000
_cell.angle_alpha   90.00
_cell.angle_beta   90.00
_cell.angle_gamma   90.00
#
_symmetry.space_group_name_H-M   'P 1'
#
loop_
_entity.id
_entity.type
_entity.pdbx_description
1 polymer ?
#
loop_
_entity_poly.entity_id
_entity_poly.type
_entity_poly.pdbx_seq_one_letter_code
_entity_poly.pdbx_strand_id
1 'polypeptide(L)'
;VLGRLLAEDDRLFFSISATTRAPRPGEQNGVHYYFLEKADFENRIAQGAFLEHAQYVGNYYGTLEAPVNEKLDEGFDVILEIEVQGAMQIKKKRPDAVMVFIAPPSFEELASRLRGRGTEDEAKVQKRLETAKGELEQKDKFDYVVVNDTVDRAVDEIKGILASRR
;
A
#
# COMPACT_ATOMS: atom_id res chain seq x y z
N VAL A 1 3.20 -6.14 -9.85
CA VAL A 1 3.48 -4.80 -10.42
C VAL A 1 4.61 -4.12 -9.67
N LEU A 2 4.51 -4.00 -8.33
CA LEU A 2 5.54 -3.32 -7.54
C LEU A 2 6.89 -4.03 -7.59
N GLY A 3 6.90 -5.35 -7.51
CA GLY A 3 8.15 -6.13 -7.58
C GLY A 3 8.94 -5.83 -8.85
N ARG A 4 8.27 -5.73 -9.98
CA ARG A 4 8.90 -5.40 -11.26
C ARG A 4 9.40 -3.97 -11.32
N LEU A 5 8.62 -3.03 -10.83
CA LEU A 5 9.02 -1.63 -10.76
C LEU A 5 10.30 -1.47 -9.95
N LEU A 6 10.34 -2.08 -8.76
CA LEU A 6 11.49 -2.01 -7.87
C LEU A 6 12.74 -2.66 -8.48
N ALA A 7 12.56 -3.76 -9.21
CA ALA A 7 13.66 -4.44 -9.90
C ALA A 7 14.23 -3.64 -11.07
N GLU A 8 13.40 -2.82 -11.72
CA GLU A 8 13.75 -2.09 -12.94
C GLU A 8 14.14 -0.62 -12.70
N ASP A 9 13.93 -0.07 -11.50
CA ASP A 9 14.24 1.33 -11.19
C ASP A 9 14.91 1.47 -9.82
N ASP A 10 16.21 1.76 -9.84
CA ASP A 10 17.04 1.91 -8.64
C ASP A 10 16.73 3.15 -7.80
N ARG A 11 15.96 4.10 -8.33
CA ARG A 11 15.54 5.29 -7.59
C ARG A 11 14.36 5.04 -6.69
N LEU A 12 13.68 3.89 -6.86
CA LEU A 12 12.53 3.54 -6.07
C LEU A 12 12.93 2.83 -4.78
N PHE A 13 12.32 3.21 -3.68
CA PHE A 13 12.47 2.56 -2.39
C PHE A 13 11.09 2.18 -1.86
N PHE A 14 10.91 0.91 -1.54
CA PHE A 14 9.66 0.41 -0.95
C PHE A 14 9.69 0.58 0.56
N SER A 15 8.74 1.35 1.10
CA SER A 15 8.63 1.55 2.54
C SER A 15 7.90 0.39 3.20
N ILE A 16 8.54 -0.23 4.18
CA ILE A 16 7.91 -1.27 4.99
C ILE A 16 7.08 -0.66 6.10
N SER A 17 6.04 -1.39 6.51
CA SER A 17 5.13 -0.95 7.57
C SER A 17 5.65 -1.31 8.96
N ALA A 18 5.16 -0.61 9.98
CA ALA A 18 5.29 -1.01 11.37
C ALA A 18 4.06 -1.80 11.80
N THR A 19 4.21 -2.74 12.70
CA THR A 19 3.11 -3.55 13.23
C THR A 19 3.37 -4.00 14.67
N THR A 20 2.29 -4.25 15.39
CA THR A 20 2.34 -4.87 16.72
C THR A 20 2.16 -6.39 16.68
N ARG A 21 1.90 -6.94 15.50
CA ARG A 21 1.82 -8.39 15.31
C ARG A 21 3.18 -9.03 15.55
N ALA A 22 3.18 -10.16 16.22
CA ALA A 22 4.42 -10.92 16.43
C ALA A 22 5.02 -11.39 15.08
N PRO A 23 6.36 -11.41 14.95
CA PRO A 23 7.00 -11.92 13.75
C PRO A 23 6.63 -13.38 13.50
N ARG A 24 6.40 -13.70 12.23
CA ARG A 24 6.24 -15.08 11.77
C ARG A 24 7.60 -15.68 11.46
N PRO A 25 7.72 -17.03 11.39
CA PRO A 25 8.99 -17.66 10.99
C PRO A 25 9.52 -17.07 9.69
N GLY A 26 10.80 -16.71 9.68
CA GLY A 26 11.46 -16.11 8.52
C GLY A 26 11.30 -14.59 8.40
N GLU A 27 10.44 -13.96 9.18
CA GLU A 27 10.31 -12.50 9.18
C GLU A 27 11.37 -11.86 10.07
N GLN A 28 11.94 -10.73 9.58
CA GLN A 28 13.00 -10.02 10.27
C GLN A 28 12.61 -8.56 10.51
N ASN A 29 12.93 -8.07 11.70
CA ASN A 29 12.72 -6.66 12.05
C ASN A 29 13.55 -5.75 11.14
N GLY A 30 12.92 -4.70 10.62
CA GLY A 30 13.57 -3.75 9.73
C GLY A 30 13.67 -4.22 8.27
N VAL A 31 13.24 -5.42 7.96
CA VAL A 31 13.23 -5.99 6.61
C VAL A 31 11.81 -6.21 6.10
N HIS A 32 11.02 -6.97 6.82
CA HIS A 32 9.62 -7.27 6.46
C HIS A 32 8.66 -6.28 7.10
N TYR A 33 8.91 -5.96 8.35
CA TYR A 33 8.17 -4.99 9.15
C TYR A 33 9.11 -4.36 10.18
N TYR A 34 8.71 -3.21 10.72
CA TYR A 34 9.21 -2.74 12.02
C TYR A 34 8.27 -3.32 13.06
N PHE A 35 8.73 -4.32 13.81
CA PHE A 35 7.93 -4.96 14.86
C PHE A 35 8.04 -4.15 16.15
N LEU A 36 6.93 -3.60 16.60
CA LEU A 36 6.86 -2.73 17.77
C LEU A 36 5.96 -3.35 18.85
N GLU A 37 6.28 -3.06 20.10
CA GLU A 37 5.36 -3.34 21.20
C GLU A 37 4.12 -2.43 21.08
N LYS A 38 2.97 -2.92 21.56
CA LYS A 38 1.71 -2.18 21.47
C LYS A 38 1.81 -0.80 22.12
N ALA A 39 2.39 -0.73 23.33
CA ALA A 39 2.55 0.53 24.06
C ALA A 39 3.43 1.53 23.29
N ASP A 40 4.51 1.06 22.67
CA ASP A 40 5.39 1.88 21.86
C ASP A 40 4.67 2.41 20.62
N PHE A 41 3.90 1.55 19.96
CA PHE A 41 3.10 1.95 18.79
C PHE A 41 2.10 3.05 19.17
N GLU A 42 1.37 2.86 20.25
CA GLU A 42 0.40 3.84 20.75
C GLU A 42 1.05 5.16 21.13
N ASN A 43 2.23 5.13 21.76
CA ASN A 43 2.99 6.34 22.06
C ASN A 43 3.39 7.09 20.81
N ARG A 44 3.82 6.38 19.78
CA ARG A 44 4.21 6.98 18.50
C ARG A 44 3.01 7.60 17.77
N ILE A 45 1.82 7.00 17.87
CA ILE A 45 0.59 7.61 17.37
C ILE A 45 0.37 8.96 18.05
N ALA A 46 0.46 9.00 19.37
CA ALA A 46 0.27 10.22 20.17
C ALA A 46 1.26 11.32 19.80
N GLN A 47 2.48 10.95 19.41
CA GLN A 47 3.53 11.87 18.98
C GLN A 47 3.40 12.33 17.52
N GLY A 48 2.42 11.80 16.78
CA GLY A 48 2.27 12.12 15.35
C GLY A 48 3.33 11.51 14.47
N ALA A 49 3.95 10.41 14.89
CA ALA A 49 5.07 9.77 14.17
C ALA A 49 4.65 8.96 12.94
N PHE A 50 3.36 8.73 12.75
CA PHE A 50 2.86 7.95 11.62
C PHE A 50 2.28 8.81 10.52
N LEU A 51 2.58 8.46 9.26
CA LEU A 51 1.90 9.02 8.10
C LEU A 51 0.47 8.48 7.99
N GLU A 52 0.28 7.22 8.32
CA GLU A 52 -1.02 6.57 8.41
C GLU A 52 -0.94 5.42 9.41
N HIS A 53 -2.06 5.05 10.00
CA HIS A 53 -2.15 3.87 10.86
C HIS A 53 -3.58 3.35 10.90
N ALA A 54 -3.72 2.06 11.18
CA ALA A 54 -5.01 1.39 11.32
C ALA A 54 -4.88 0.17 12.23
N GLN A 55 -6.01 -0.32 12.71
CA GLN A 55 -6.10 -1.60 13.41
C GLN A 55 -6.72 -2.64 12.48
N TYR A 56 -6.16 -3.85 12.53
CA TYR A 56 -6.66 -4.99 11.79
C TYR A 56 -6.46 -6.26 12.60
N VAL A 57 -7.55 -6.97 12.89
CA VAL A 57 -7.54 -8.24 13.64
C VAL A 57 -6.75 -8.12 14.97
N GLY A 58 -7.00 -7.03 15.72
CA GLY A 58 -6.41 -6.81 17.03
C GLY A 58 -4.98 -6.27 17.03
N ASN A 59 -4.37 -6.08 15.87
CA ASN A 59 -3.03 -5.51 15.76
C ASN A 59 -3.05 -4.15 15.06
N TYR A 60 -2.08 -3.33 15.38
CA TYR A 60 -1.84 -2.08 14.69
C TYR A 60 -0.94 -2.32 13.48
N TYR A 61 -1.17 -1.53 12.43
CA TYR A 61 -0.33 -1.42 11.24
C TYR A 61 -0.22 0.04 10.87
N GLY A 62 0.94 0.46 10.41
CA GLY A 62 1.10 1.84 10.01
C GLY A 62 2.42 2.11 9.29
N THR A 63 2.55 3.32 8.76
CA THR A 63 3.75 3.80 8.09
C THR A 63 4.40 4.89 8.91
N LEU A 64 5.63 4.65 9.39
CA LEU A 64 6.40 5.64 10.12
C LEU A 64 6.90 6.73 9.18
N GLU A 65 6.78 7.99 9.60
CA GLU A 65 7.21 9.15 8.81
C GLU A 65 8.74 9.26 8.72
N ALA A 66 9.44 9.02 9.81
CA ALA A 66 10.89 9.22 9.86
C ALA A 66 11.67 8.40 8.82
N PRO A 67 11.45 7.08 8.66
CA PRO A 67 12.14 6.31 7.61
C PRO A 67 11.81 6.79 6.20
N VAL A 68 10.58 7.24 5.95
CA VAL A 68 10.17 7.78 4.65
C VAL A 68 10.94 9.06 4.36
N ASN A 69 10.98 10.00 5.31
CA ASN A 69 11.71 11.25 5.14
C ASN A 69 13.20 11.02 4.93
N GLU A 70 13.78 10.07 5.66
CA GLU A 70 15.20 9.73 5.51
C GLU A 70 15.50 9.29 4.08
N LYS A 71 14.69 8.44 3.49
CA LYS A 71 14.88 7.97 2.12
C LYS A 71 14.63 9.05 1.07
N LEU A 72 13.64 9.90 1.31
CA LEU A 72 13.41 11.07 0.44
C LEU A 72 14.60 12.01 0.45
N ASP A 73 15.20 12.25 1.61
CA ASP A 73 16.37 13.11 1.75
C ASP A 73 17.60 12.49 1.06
N GLU A 74 17.68 11.17 0.97
CA GLU A 74 18.74 10.46 0.23
C GLU A 74 18.53 10.50 -1.29
N GLY A 75 17.40 11.03 -1.77
CA GLY A 75 17.11 11.17 -3.19
C GLY A 75 16.26 10.04 -3.79
N PHE A 76 15.74 9.13 -2.96
CA PHE A 76 14.85 8.09 -3.44
C PHE A 76 13.43 8.61 -3.65
N ASP A 77 12.72 7.99 -4.59
CA ASP A 77 11.27 8.05 -4.68
C ASP A 77 10.71 6.92 -3.81
N VAL A 78 9.97 7.26 -2.77
CA VAL A 78 9.47 6.27 -1.81
C VAL A 78 8.08 5.81 -2.22
N ILE A 79 7.92 4.49 -2.32
CA ILE A 79 6.64 3.86 -2.66
C ILE A 79 6.00 3.29 -1.40
N LEU A 80 4.72 3.58 -1.23
CA LEU A 80 3.87 3.03 -0.19
C LEU A 80 2.76 2.21 -0.85
N GLU A 81 2.61 0.97 -0.42
CA GLU A 81 1.50 0.11 -0.83
C GLU A 81 0.56 -0.01 0.37
N ILE A 82 -0.54 0.70 0.32
CA ILE A 82 -1.47 0.82 1.44
C ILE A 82 -2.92 0.76 0.96
N GLU A 83 -3.83 0.50 1.89
CA GLU A 83 -5.26 0.52 1.61
C GLU A 83 -5.76 1.95 1.39
N VAL A 84 -6.95 2.07 0.77
CA VAL A 84 -7.56 3.37 0.46
C VAL A 84 -7.68 4.27 1.69
N GLN A 85 -8.06 3.72 2.84
CA GLN A 85 -8.17 4.49 4.09
C GLN A 85 -6.83 5.11 4.50
N GLY A 86 -5.77 4.32 4.43
CA GLY A 86 -4.41 4.80 4.72
C GLY A 86 -3.97 5.86 3.74
N ALA A 87 -4.28 5.67 2.46
CA ALA A 87 -3.98 6.64 1.42
C ALA A 87 -4.64 8.00 1.69
N MET A 88 -5.88 8.00 2.15
CA MET A 88 -6.57 9.24 2.48
C MET A 88 -5.94 9.96 3.69
N GLN A 89 -5.45 9.21 4.67
CA GLN A 89 -4.71 9.79 5.81
C GLN A 89 -3.42 10.45 5.33
N ILE A 90 -2.68 9.81 4.43
CA ILE A 90 -1.45 10.36 3.86
C ILE A 90 -1.74 11.63 3.07
N LYS A 91 -2.81 11.65 2.28
CA LYS A 91 -3.20 12.82 1.50
C LYS A 91 -3.43 14.05 2.39
N LYS A 92 -3.97 13.86 3.58
CA LYS A 92 -4.15 14.95 4.55
C LYS A 92 -2.82 15.46 5.10
N LYS A 93 -1.89 14.59 5.41
CA LYS A 93 -0.57 14.95 5.95
C LYS A 93 0.39 15.43 4.88
N ARG A 94 0.29 14.86 3.68
CA ARG A 94 1.18 15.12 2.54
C ARG A 94 0.35 15.37 1.29
N PRO A 95 -0.21 16.59 1.12
CA PRO A 95 -1.03 16.88 -0.08
C PRO A 95 -0.26 16.76 -1.40
N ASP A 96 1.06 16.85 -1.35
CA ASP A 96 1.96 16.70 -2.51
C ASP A 96 2.23 15.25 -2.89
N ALA A 97 1.81 14.28 -2.07
CA ALA A 97 1.97 12.87 -2.40
C ALA A 97 1.18 12.50 -3.65
N VAL A 98 1.81 11.73 -4.53
CA VAL A 98 1.17 11.25 -5.76
C VAL A 98 0.38 9.98 -5.44
N MET A 99 -0.92 10.03 -5.66
CA MET A 99 -1.84 8.95 -5.33
C MET A 99 -2.20 8.19 -6.60
N VAL A 100 -1.84 6.91 -6.64
CA VAL A 100 -2.13 6.03 -7.77
C VAL A 100 -3.05 4.90 -7.33
N PHE A 101 -4.21 4.81 -7.94
CA PHE A 101 -5.15 3.72 -7.71
C PHE A 101 -4.93 2.64 -8.76
N ILE A 102 -4.63 1.42 -8.31
CA ILE A 102 -4.49 0.28 -9.21
C ILE A 102 -5.80 -0.48 -9.24
N ALA A 103 -6.49 -0.40 -10.38
CA ALA A 103 -7.81 -0.99 -10.55
C ALA A 103 -7.74 -2.31 -11.34
N PRO A 104 -8.61 -3.29 -11.02
CA PRO A 104 -8.76 -4.45 -11.89
C PRO A 104 -9.38 -4.03 -13.22
N PRO A 105 -9.19 -4.82 -14.31
CA PRO A 105 -9.79 -4.50 -15.62
C PRO A 105 -11.31 -4.39 -15.56
N SER A 106 -11.93 -5.22 -14.73
CA SER A 106 -13.35 -5.17 -14.46
C SER A 106 -13.63 -5.83 -13.10
N PHE A 107 -14.79 -5.55 -12.53
CA PHE A 107 -15.23 -6.20 -11.30
C PHE A 107 -15.43 -7.72 -11.51
N GLU A 108 -15.93 -8.10 -12.68
CA GLU A 108 -16.13 -9.50 -13.07
C GLU A 108 -14.80 -10.26 -13.18
N GLU A 109 -13.78 -9.63 -13.74
CA GLU A 109 -12.43 -10.18 -13.81
C GLU A 109 -11.85 -10.41 -12.42
N LEU A 110 -12.04 -9.46 -11.50
CA LEU A 110 -11.62 -9.60 -10.11
C LEU A 110 -12.32 -10.78 -9.45
N ALA A 111 -13.63 -10.92 -9.64
CA ALA A 111 -14.41 -12.04 -9.10
C ALA A 111 -13.89 -13.38 -9.63
N SER A 112 -13.61 -13.45 -10.93
CA SER A 112 -13.05 -14.64 -11.57
C SER A 112 -11.69 -15.02 -10.99
N ARG A 113 -10.80 -14.04 -10.81
CA ARG A 113 -9.47 -14.26 -10.21
C ARG A 113 -9.56 -14.77 -8.78
N LEU A 114 -10.43 -14.20 -7.96
CA LEU A 114 -10.64 -14.62 -6.58
C LEU A 114 -11.19 -16.05 -6.48
N ARG A 115 -12.17 -16.38 -7.32
CA ARG A 115 -12.75 -17.74 -7.38
C ARG A 115 -11.78 -18.76 -7.93
N GLY A 116 -10.96 -18.37 -8.90
CA GLY A 116 -9.98 -19.22 -9.54
C GLY A 116 -8.87 -19.72 -8.62
N ARG A 117 -8.65 -19.06 -7.48
CA ARG A 117 -7.67 -19.51 -6.48
C ARG A 117 -8.09 -20.82 -5.80
N GLY A 118 -9.41 -21.07 -5.68
CA GLY A 118 -9.93 -22.30 -5.09
C GLY A 118 -9.64 -22.50 -3.61
N THR A 119 -9.08 -21.50 -2.93
CA THR A 119 -8.62 -21.58 -1.55
C THR A 119 -9.56 -20.90 -0.55
N GLU A 120 -10.56 -20.17 -1.03
CA GLU A 120 -11.49 -19.43 -0.19
C GLU A 120 -12.94 -19.83 -0.49
N ASP A 121 -13.79 -19.81 0.53
CA ASP A 121 -15.20 -20.08 0.34
C ASP A 121 -15.92 -18.87 -0.31
N GLU A 122 -17.13 -19.10 -0.82
CA GLU A 122 -17.89 -18.06 -1.53
C GLU A 122 -18.23 -16.87 -0.63
N ALA A 123 -18.46 -17.09 0.68
CA ALA A 123 -18.74 -16.00 1.61
C ALA A 123 -17.56 -15.05 1.73
N LYS A 124 -16.34 -15.57 1.78
CA LYS A 124 -15.10 -14.76 1.80
C LYS A 124 -14.89 -14.02 0.48
N VAL A 125 -15.17 -14.69 -0.64
CA VAL A 125 -15.09 -14.06 -1.97
C VAL A 125 -16.06 -12.88 -2.06
N GLN A 126 -17.33 -13.06 -1.63
CA GLN A 126 -18.33 -12.00 -1.64
C GLN A 126 -17.89 -10.82 -0.77
N LYS A 127 -17.34 -11.08 0.41
CA LYS A 127 -16.86 -10.03 1.31
C LYS A 127 -15.75 -9.21 0.67
N ARG A 128 -14.79 -9.87 0.01
CA ARG A 128 -13.71 -9.19 -0.70
C ARG A 128 -14.23 -8.37 -1.88
N LEU A 129 -15.24 -8.87 -2.59
CA LEU A 129 -15.85 -8.16 -3.70
C LEU A 129 -16.57 -6.89 -3.23
N GLU A 130 -17.26 -6.96 -2.11
CA GLU A 130 -17.92 -5.80 -1.52
C GLU A 130 -16.89 -4.74 -1.10
N THR A 131 -15.79 -5.16 -0.49
CA THR A 131 -14.68 -4.27 -0.13
C THR A 131 -14.10 -3.61 -1.38
N ALA A 132 -13.82 -4.39 -2.42
CA ALA A 132 -13.27 -3.89 -3.67
C ALA A 132 -14.22 -2.89 -4.35
N LYS A 133 -15.53 -3.14 -4.28
CA LYS A 133 -16.53 -2.22 -4.83
C LYS A 133 -16.50 -0.88 -4.10
N GLY A 134 -16.43 -0.91 -2.78
CA GLY A 134 -16.29 0.31 -1.97
C GLY A 134 -15.01 1.07 -2.29
N GLU A 135 -13.91 0.37 -2.49
CA GLU A 135 -12.63 0.96 -2.87
C GLU A 135 -12.70 1.59 -4.26
N LEU A 136 -13.33 0.92 -5.24
CA LEU A 136 -13.51 1.47 -6.59
C LEU A 136 -14.32 2.77 -6.59
N GLU A 137 -15.26 2.92 -5.67
CA GLU A 137 -16.01 4.17 -5.51
C GLU A 137 -15.13 5.34 -5.07
N GLN A 138 -13.95 5.07 -4.48
CA GLN A 138 -13.00 6.07 -4.01
C GLN A 138 -11.97 6.49 -5.07
N LYS A 139 -11.95 5.84 -6.23
CA LYS A 139 -10.89 6.08 -7.25
C LYS A 139 -10.78 7.54 -7.68
N ASP A 140 -11.86 8.29 -7.65
CA ASP A 140 -11.89 9.69 -8.06
C ASP A 140 -11.10 10.61 -7.10
N LYS A 141 -10.76 10.13 -5.92
CA LYS A 141 -9.94 10.85 -4.93
C LYS A 141 -8.45 10.71 -5.19
N PHE A 142 -8.06 9.86 -6.14
CA PHE A 142 -6.66 9.60 -6.50
C PHE A 142 -6.23 10.48 -7.68
N ASP A 143 -4.93 10.74 -7.76
CA ASP A 143 -4.36 11.54 -8.85
C ASP A 143 -4.36 10.78 -10.18
N TYR A 144 -4.16 9.46 -10.12
CA TYR A 144 -4.10 8.59 -11.29
C TYR A 144 -4.82 7.29 -11.01
N VAL A 145 -5.41 6.73 -12.05
CA VAL A 145 -5.98 5.37 -12.03
C VAL A 145 -5.25 4.54 -13.08
N VAL A 146 -4.60 3.46 -12.63
CA VAL A 146 -3.89 2.52 -13.50
C VAL A 146 -4.67 1.21 -13.54
N VAL A 147 -5.08 0.79 -14.73
CA VAL A 147 -5.78 -0.48 -14.90
C VAL A 147 -4.77 -1.62 -15.02
N ASN A 148 -4.87 -2.60 -14.13
CA ASN A 148 -4.00 -3.77 -14.13
C ASN A 148 -4.61 -4.90 -14.98
N ASP A 149 -4.70 -4.69 -16.28
CA ASP A 149 -5.11 -5.73 -17.23
C ASP A 149 -3.94 -6.69 -17.54
N THR A 150 -2.74 -6.14 -17.74
CA THR A 150 -1.49 -6.91 -17.78
C THR A 150 -0.46 -6.23 -16.88
N VAL A 151 0.48 -7.02 -16.35
CA VAL A 151 1.56 -6.48 -15.52
C VAL A 151 2.44 -5.52 -16.32
N ASP A 152 2.77 -5.87 -17.57
CA ASP A 152 3.59 -5.03 -18.45
C ASP A 152 2.98 -3.65 -18.65
N ARG A 153 1.71 -3.59 -18.95
CA ARG A 153 1.00 -2.35 -19.20
C ARG A 153 0.90 -1.48 -17.95
N ALA A 154 0.57 -2.09 -16.81
CA ALA A 154 0.50 -1.37 -15.55
C ALA A 154 1.85 -0.79 -15.16
N VAL A 155 2.92 -1.56 -15.31
CA VAL A 155 4.30 -1.10 -15.04
C VAL A 155 4.67 0.07 -15.94
N ASP A 156 4.38 0.00 -17.24
CA ASP A 156 4.70 1.06 -18.19
C ASP A 156 3.93 2.36 -17.87
N GLU A 157 2.66 2.26 -17.50
CA GLU A 157 1.88 3.43 -17.09
C GLU A 157 2.44 4.09 -15.84
N ILE A 158 2.82 3.31 -14.83
CA ILE A 158 3.41 3.82 -13.59
C ILE A 158 4.77 4.48 -13.87
N LYS A 159 5.59 3.88 -14.72
CA LYS A 159 6.87 4.48 -15.13
C LYS A 159 6.66 5.84 -15.80
N GLY A 160 5.63 5.96 -16.64
CA GLY A 160 5.27 7.23 -17.25
C GLY A 160 4.86 8.29 -16.23
N ILE A 161 4.08 7.90 -15.22
CA ILE A 161 3.70 8.79 -14.11
C ILE A 161 4.93 9.27 -13.35
N LEU A 162 5.83 8.36 -13.00
CA LEU A 162 7.07 8.70 -12.30
C LEU A 162 7.92 9.67 -13.10
N ALA A 163 8.11 9.43 -14.38
CA ALA A 163 8.89 10.30 -15.26
C ALA A 163 8.28 11.71 -15.34
N SER A 164 6.97 11.82 -15.35
CA SER A 164 6.29 13.12 -15.42
C SER A 164 6.40 13.93 -14.12
N ARG A 165 6.73 13.29 -13.01
CA ARG A 165 6.84 13.91 -11.68
C ARG A 165 8.27 14.17 -11.22
N ARG A 166 9.24 13.70 -11.97
CA ARG A 166 10.68 13.90 -11.69
C ARG A 166 11.28 15.18 -12.26
#